data_c3a309ce567bb67edb61eb2a7cd19ab4
#
_entry.id   c3a309ce567bb67edb61eb2a7cd19ab4
#
_cell.length_a   1.000
_cell.length_b   1.000
_cell.length_c   1.000
_cell.angle_alpha   90.00
_cell.angle_beta   90.00
_cell.angle_gamma   90.00
#
_symmetry.space_group_name_H-M   'P 1'
#
loop_
_entity.id
_entity.type
_entity.pdbx_description
1 polymer ?
#
loop_
_entity_poly.entity_id
_entity_poly.type
_entity_poly.pdbx_seq_one_letter_code
_entity_poly.pdbx_strand_id
1 'polypeptide(L)'
;SECLVGSEMCIRDSSNTIVAAILLFVGAGISFKSTPGAIKTGIVVLIPKLVVAAALGLGVAYFFNDNFLGLSSVSIIGGITFCNMALYTGIMGEFGDESEQGAVGILFFTAGPAVTMIILGVSGLANIPVGTIIGSILPLVIGMVLGNLFPFIKNLLVPGANPAIAVIGFQLGASMSLSSFITGGISGILLGLITLFIVGPITFAFERLCGGNGKAAVACSTIAGTAMTTPVALAEVAPRYAELAPTAYAQIATAVIITAIMAPILSLIHI
;
A
#
# COMPACT_ATOMS: atom_id res chain seq x y z
N SER A 1 10.22 31.85 15.32
CA SER A 1 9.47 31.34 14.12
C SER A 1 10.40 30.75 13.04
N GLU A 2 11.62 31.28 12.87
CA GLU A 2 12.59 30.75 11.88
C GLU A 2 13.09 29.33 12.22
N CYS A 3 13.21 29.00 13.49
CA CYS A 3 13.65 27.68 13.93
C CYS A 3 12.60 26.58 13.65
N LEU A 4 11.30 26.92 13.64
CA LEU A 4 10.20 26.00 13.30
C LEU A 4 10.14 25.75 11.79
N VAL A 5 10.33 26.78 10.96
CA VAL A 5 10.37 26.65 9.49
C VAL A 5 11.55 25.80 9.03
N GLY A 6 12.72 25.95 9.66
CA GLY A 6 13.87 25.10 9.40
C GLY A 6 13.65 23.64 9.79
N SER A 7 12.96 23.38 10.88
CA SER A 7 12.63 22.02 11.33
C SER A 7 11.61 21.33 10.42
N GLU A 8 10.58 22.04 9.95
CA GLU A 8 9.60 21.50 9.00
C GLU A 8 10.23 21.17 7.64
N MET A 9 11.17 22.00 7.16
CA MET A 9 11.88 21.75 5.91
C MET A 9 12.82 20.54 6.02
N CYS A 10 13.56 20.40 7.12
CA CYS A 10 14.35 19.20 7.40
C CYS A 10 13.50 17.93 7.54
N ILE A 11 12.31 18.02 8.12
CA ILE A 11 11.37 16.90 8.27
C ILE A 11 10.88 16.46 6.89
N ARG A 12 10.49 17.37 6.01
CA ARG A 12 10.04 17.05 4.64
C ARG A 12 11.14 16.40 3.79
N ASP A 13 12.34 16.94 3.80
CA ASP A 13 13.47 16.40 3.03
C ASP A 13 13.88 14.99 3.51
N SER A 14 13.76 14.72 4.81
CA SER A 14 14.04 13.40 5.37
C SER A 14 13.00 12.35 4.96
N SER A 15 11.74 12.76 4.76
CA SER A 15 10.65 11.83 4.39
C SER A 15 10.93 11.14 3.06
N ASN A 16 11.43 11.86 2.06
CA ASN A 16 11.77 11.36 0.73
C ASN A 16 12.82 10.26 0.78
N THR A 17 13.87 10.51 1.54
CA THR A 17 14.97 9.56 1.70
C THR A 17 14.49 8.29 2.39
N ILE A 18 13.63 8.41 3.40
CA ILE A 18 13.09 7.26 4.13
C ILE A 18 12.15 6.44 3.25
N VAL A 19 11.29 7.09 2.45
CA VAL A 19 10.40 6.38 1.49
C VAL A 19 11.22 5.59 0.47
N ALA A 20 12.25 6.20 -0.13
CA ALA A 20 13.13 5.52 -1.06
C ALA A 20 13.87 4.34 -0.42
N ALA A 21 14.34 4.50 0.84
CA ALA A 21 14.96 3.43 1.59
C ALA A 21 13.99 2.27 1.87
N ILE A 22 12.75 2.57 2.28
CA ILE A 22 11.72 1.54 2.50
C ILE A 22 11.47 0.75 1.20
N LEU A 23 11.33 1.44 0.06
CA LEU A 23 11.12 0.77 -1.22
C LEU A 23 12.33 -0.09 -1.64
N LEU A 24 13.54 0.35 -1.37
CA LEU A 24 14.75 -0.44 -1.58
C LEU A 24 14.77 -1.70 -0.71
N PHE A 25 14.42 -1.58 0.57
CA PHE A 25 14.40 -2.70 1.52
C PHE A 25 13.32 -3.71 1.15
N VAL A 26 12.13 -3.25 0.84
CA VAL A 26 11.02 -4.10 0.38
C VAL A 26 11.36 -4.76 -0.94
N GLY A 27 11.91 -4.01 -1.90
CA GLY A 27 12.38 -4.53 -3.17
C GLY A 27 13.36 -5.70 -3.02
N ALA A 28 14.33 -5.59 -2.10
CA ALA A 28 15.30 -6.65 -1.84
C ALA A 28 14.66 -7.98 -1.37
N GLY A 29 13.43 -7.93 -0.83
CA GLY A 29 12.66 -9.11 -0.45
C GLY A 29 12.02 -9.86 -1.61
N ILE A 30 11.80 -9.20 -2.76
CA ILE A 30 11.11 -9.76 -3.92
C ILE A 30 11.96 -10.83 -4.60
N SER A 31 11.37 -12.01 -4.87
CA SER A 31 12.04 -13.10 -5.61
C SER A 31 11.59 -13.13 -7.07
N PHE A 32 12.54 -13.30 -8.00
CA PHE A 32 12.24 -13.51 -9.42
C PHE A 32 11.67 -14.90 -9.74
N LYS A 33 11.74 -15.84 -8.78
CA LYS A 33 11.29 -17.22 -8.97
C LYS A 33 9.79 -17.32 -8.75
N SER A 34 9.01 -17.10 -9.81
CA SER A 34 7.55 -17.31 -9.78
C SER A 34 7.18 -18.36 -10.82
N THR A 35 6.41 -19.36 -10.43
CA THR A 35 5.84 -20.36 -11.35
C THR A 35 4.72 -19.75 -12.20
N PRO A 36 4.37 -20.31 -13.38
CA PRO A 36 3.23 -19.82 -14.17
C PRO A 36 1.91 -19.81 -13.38
N GLY A 37 1.70 -20.78 -12.50
CA GLY A 37 0.56 -20.82 -11.58
C GLY A 37 0.55 -19.65 -10.62
N ALA A 38 1.69 -19.34 -10.01
CA ALA A 38 1.85 -18.21 -9.10
C ALA A 38 1.59 -16.86 -9.79
N ILE A 39 2.06 -16.71 -11.03
CA ILE A 39 1.79 -15.52 -11.84
C ILE A 39 0.29 -15.39 -12.10
N LYS A 40 -0.38 -16.48 -12.51
CA LYS A 40 -1.83 -16.49 -12.76
C LYS A 40 -2.59 -16.09 -11.49
N THR A 41 -2.34 -16.75 -10.38
CA THR A 41 -3.01 -16.46 -9.08
C THR A 41 -2.78 -15.00 -8.66
N GLY A 42 -1.53 -14.53 -8.74
CA GLY A 42 -1.19 -13.13 -8.39
C GLY A 42 -1.95 -12.12 -9.24
N ILE A 43 -2.02 -12.31 -10.56
CA ILE A 43 -2.74 -11.42 -11.49
C ILE A 43 -4.26 -11.47 -11.22
N VAL A 44 -4.82 -12.65 -11.02
CA VAL A 44 -6.25 -12.85 -10.77
C VAL A 44 -6.71 -12.15 -9.49
N VAL A 45 -5.87 -12.10 -8.47
CA VAL A 45 -6.17 -11.41 -7.21
C VAL A 45 -5.88 -9.91 -7.30
N LEU A 46 -4.80 -9.54 -7.99
CA LEU A 46 -4.34 -8.15 -8.05
C LEU A 46 -5.26 -7.27 -8.89
N ILE A 47 -5.63 -7.71 -10.11
CA ILE A 47 -6.42 -6.89 -11.03
C ILE A 47 -7.73 -6.40 -10.41
N PRO A 48 -8.62 -7.26 -9.88
CA PRO A 48 -9.88 -6.80 -9.31
C PRO A 48 -9.67 -5.86 -8.13
N LYS A 49 -8.66 -6.11 -7.31
CA LYS A 49 -8.31 -5.23 -6.20
C LYS A 49 -7.93 -3.83 -6.68
N LEU A 50 -7.09 -3.71 -7.70
CA LEU A 50 -6.70 -2.42 -8.29
C LEU A 50 -7.88 -1.71 -8.97
N VAL A 51 -8.71 -2.45 -9.70
CA VAL A 51 -9.89 -1.90 -10.38
C VAL A 51 -10.88 -1.35 -9.37
N VAL A 52 -11.16 -2.09 -8.30
CA VAL A 52 -12.08 -1.63 -7.24
C VAL A 52 -11.50 -0.44 -6.49
N ALA A 53 -10.19 -0.46 -6.16
CA ALA A 53 -9.52 0.67 -5.53
C ALA A 53 -9.62 1.94 -6.39
N ALA A 54 -9.36 1.82 -7.68
CA ALA A 54 -9.49 2.92 -8.63
C ALA A 54 -10.95 3.40 -8.73
N ALA A 55 -11.91 2.49 -8.91
CA ALA A 55 -13.33 2.83 -9.02
C ALA A 55 -13.85 3.57 -7.79
N LEU A 56 -13.54 3.08 -6.58
CA LEU A 56 -13.95 3.71 -5.33
C LEU A 56 -13.28 5.07 -5.13
N GLY A 57 -11.96 5.15 -5.32
CA GLY A 57 -11.23 6.40 -5.10
C GLY A 57 -11.56 7.47 -6.13
N LEU A 58 -11.68 7.11 -7.41
CA LEU A 58 -12.12 8.03 -8.46
C LEU A 58 -13.60 8.42 -8.28
N GLY A 59 -14.44 7.48 -7.86
CA GLY A 59 -15.83 7.78 -7.49
C GLY A 59 -15.91 8.85 -6.40
N VAL A 60 -15.09 8.74 -5.37
CA VAL A 60 -15.04 9.74 -4.30
C VAL A 60 -14.50 11.08 -4.82
N ALA A 61 -13.48 11.08 -5.65
CA ALA A 61 -12.92 12.30 -6.22
C ALA A 61 -13.92 13.06 -7.09
N TYR A 62 -14.68 12.36 -7.96
CA TYR A 62 -15.57 13.00 -8.93
C TYR A 62 -16.98 13.28 -8.40
N PHE A 63 -17.54 12.41 -7.54
CA PHE A 63 -18.92 12.54 -7.07
C PHE A 63 -19.06 13.14 -5.68
N PHE A 64 -17.99 13.11 -4.85
CA PHE A 64 -18.01 13.56 -3.45
C PHE A 64 -17.00 14.68 -3.15
N ASN A 65 -16.53 15.41 -4.18
CA ASN A 65 -15.51 16.46 -4.02
C ASN A 65 -14.28 16.02 -3.24
N ASP A 66 -13.81 14.80 -3.51
CA ASP A 66 -12.65 14.17 -2.87
C ASP A 66 -12.77 14.01 -1.33
N ASN A 67 -14.03 13.92 -0.84
CA ASN A 67 -14.31 13.71 0.59
C ASN A 67 -15.58 12.87 0.79
N PHE A 68 -15.40 11.58 1.03
CA PHE A 68 -16.48 10.66 1.41
C PHE A 68 -16.31 10.22 2.86
N LEU A 69 -17.10 10.77 3.76
CA LEU A 69 -17.01 10.51 5.21
C LEU A 69 -15.60 10.72 5.79
N GLY A 70 -14.92 11.73 5.27
CA GLY A 70 -13.54 12.05 5.64
C GLY A 70 -12.47 11.31 4.82
N LEU A 71 -12.83 10.33 3.99
CA LEU A 71 -11.90 9.63 3.10
C LEU A 71 -11.69 10.38 1.79
N SER A 72 -10.43 10.56 1.41
CA SER A 72 -10.02 11.11 0.12
C SER A 72 -9.67 10.01 -0.89
N SER A 73 -9.61 10.38 -2.17
CA SER A 73 -9.11 9.48 -3.22
C SER A 73 -7.71 8.93 -2.92
N VAL A 74 -6.85 9.76 -2.34
CA VAL A 74 -5.49 9.35 -1.93
C VAL A 74 -5.53 8.28 -0.86
N SER A 75 -6.39 8.43 0.14
CA SER A 75 -6.52 7.44 1.22
C SER A 75 -7.05 6.11 0.70
N ILE A 76 -8.07 6.17 -0.17
CA ILE A 76 -8.72 4.99 -0.72
C ILE A 76 -7.80 4.26 -1.70
N ILE A 77 -7.31 4.95 -2.74
CA ILE A 77 -6.46 4.32 -3.74
C ILE A 77 -5.12 3.92 -3.09
N GLY A 78 -4.50 4.85 -2.34
CA GLY A 78 -3.21 4.62 -1.70
C GLY A 78 -3.23 3.53 -0.63
N GLY A 79 -4.36 3.32 0.04
CA GLY A 79 -4.52 2.22 1.01
C GLY A 79 -4.84 0.88 0.33
N ILE A 80 -5.92 0.84 -0.45
CA ILE A 80 -6.48 -0.41 -0.98
C ILE A 80 -5.56 -1.08 -2.00
N THR A 81 -4.79 -0.34 -2.80
CA THR A 81 -3.90 -0.93 -3.81
C THR A 81 -2.81 -1.80 -3.22
N PHE A 82 -2.42 -1.57 -1.98
CA PHE A 82 -1.39 -2.36 -1.31
C PHE A 82 -1.95 -3.63 -0.68
N CYS A 83 -1.13 -4.69 -0.62
CA CYS A 83 -1.39 -5.90 0.12
C CYS A 83 -0.34 -6.08 1.22
N ASN A 84 -0.72 -6.55 2.39
CA ASN A 84 0.22 -6.87 3.45
C ASN A 84 0.90 -8.21 3.16
N MET A 85 2.11 -8.14 2.61
CA MET A 85 2.87 -9.30 2.15
C MET A 85 3.24 -10.26 3.29
N ALA A 86 3.51 -9.74 4.48
CA ALA A 86 3.84 -10.58 5.62
C ALA A 86 2.64 -11.43 6.06
N LEU A 87 1.45 -10.81 6.13
CA LEU A 87 0.21 -11.53 6.41
C LEU A 87 -0.14 -12.50 5.29
N TYR A 88 -0.05 -12.06 4.04
CA TYR A 88 -0.30 -12.92 2.89
C TYR A 88 0.58 -14.17 2.93
N THR A 89 1.89 -13.97 3.11
CA THR A 89 2.86 -15.09 3.17
C THR A 89 2.60 -16.00 4.37
N GLY A 90 2.25 -15.43 5.53
CA GLY A 90 1.90 -16.21 6.72
C GLY A 90 0.68 -17.09 6.50
N ILE A 91 -0.42 -16.52 5.98
CA ILE A 91 -1.67 -17.24 5.72
C ILE A 91 -1.47 -18.28 4.61
N MET A 92 -0.83 -17.90 3.50
CA MET A 92 -0.61 -18.83 2.38
C MET A 92 0.45 -19.88 2.70
N GLY A 93 1.40 -19.59 3.58
CA GLY A 93 2.38 -20.58 4.04
C GLY A 93 1.76 -21.73 4.80
N GLU A 94 0.64 -21.49 5.50
CA GLU A 94 -0.08 -22.52 6.28
C GLU A 94 -1.21 -23.18 5.48
N PHE A 95 -1.95 -22.41 4.69
CA PHE A 95 -3.21 -22.86 4.08
C PHE A 95 -3.23 -22.83 2.55
N GLY A 96 -2.22 -22.22 1.92
CA GLY A 96 -2.14 -22.06 0.47
C GLY A 96 -1.36 -23.18 -0.22
N ASP A 97 -1.68 -23.40 -1.49
CA ASP A 97 -0.89 -24.24 -2.36
C ASP A 97 0.38 -23.51 -2.87
N GLU A 98 1.23 -24.22 -3.61
CA GLU A 98 2.51 -23.67 -4.12
C GLU A 98 2.30 -22.45 -5.04
N SER A 99 1.21 -22.42 -5.82
CA SER A 99 0.86 -21.31 -6.70
C SER A 99 0.41 -20.08 -5.90
N GLU A 100 -0.40 -20.30 -4.87
CA GLU A 100 -0.89 -19.25 -3.97
C GLU A 100 0.24 -18.65 -3.15
N GLN A 101 1.14 -19.48 -2.61
CA GLN A 101 2.34 -19.01 -1.92
C GLN A 101 3.24 -18.18 -2.83
N GLY A 102 3.47 -18.64 -4.06
CA GLY A 102 4.30 -17.95 -5.04
C GLY A 102 3.72 -16.65 -5.56
N ALA A 103 2.39 -16.45 -5.48
CA ALA A 103 1.70 -15.26 -5.96
C ALA A 103 2.18 -13.97 -5.25
N VAL A 104 2.77 -14.08 -4.07
CA VAL A 104 3.38 -12.95 -3.36
C VAL A 104 4.37 -12.18 -4.24
N GLY A 105 5.11 -12.86 -5.14
CA GLY A 105 6.04 -12.22 -6.07
C GLY A 105 5.36 -11.22 -7.02
N ILE A 106 4.12 -11.47 -7.43
CA ILE A 106 3.33 -10.56 -8.27
C ILE A 106 2.71 -9.45 -7.42
N LEU A 107 2.22 -9.78 -6.24
CA LEU A 107 1.60 -8.79 -5.34
C LEU A 107 2.59 -7.71 -4.88
N PHE A 108 3.88 -8.00 -4.87
CA PHE A 108 4.93 -7.02 -4.56
C PHE A 108 4.98 -5.84 -5.54
N PHE A 109 4.47 -5.95 -6.76
CA PHE A 109 4.40 -4.81 -7.68
C PHE A 109 3.55 -3.66 -7.15
N THR A 110 2.71 -3.90 -6.15
CA THR A 110 1.93 -2.86 -5.47
C THR A 110 2.62 -2.26 -4.25
N ALA A 111 3.83 -2.68 -3.92
CA ALA A 111 4.51 -2.27 -2.69
C ALA A 111 5.00 -0.80 -2.66
N GLY A 112 4.79 -0.04 -3.73
CA GLY A 112 5.21 1.36 -3.84
C GLY A 112 4.10 2.31 -4.29
N PRO A 113 4.29 3.63 -4.18
CA PRO A 113 3.28 4.64 -4.50
C PRO A 113 2.97 4.74 -6.00
N ALA A 114 3.78 4.10 -6.86
CA ALA A 114 3.70 4.21 -8.32
C ALA A 114 2.32 3.86 -8.87
N VAL A 115 1.69 2.78 -8.39
CA VAL A 115 0.36 2.36 -8.86
C VAL A 115 -0.68 3.44 -8.57
N THR A 116 -0.68 4.01 -7.37
CA THR A 116 -1.56 5.12 -7.00
C THR A 116 -1.28 6.36 -7.85
N MET A 117 -0.01 6.69 -8.09
CA MET A 117 0.39 7.80 -8.96
C MET A 117 -0.09 7.60 -10.39
N ILE A 118 0.00 6.39 -10.94
CA ILE A 118 -0.51 6.07 -12.29
C ILE A 118 -2.02 6.26 -12.33
N ILE A 119 -2.77 5.73 -11.37
CA ILE A 119 -4.24 5.85 -11.34
C ILE A 119 -4.66 7.33 -11.27
N LEU A 120 -4.06 8.12 -10.37
CA LEU A 120 -4.37 9.54 -10.23
C LEU A 120 -3.90 10.38 -11.43
N GLY A 121 -2.78 10.02 -12.04
CA GLY A 121 -2.25 10.69 -13.23
C GLY A 121 -3.11 10.44 -14.46
N VAL A 122 -3.46 9.20 -14.75
CA VAL A 122 -4.30 8.82 -15.89
C VAL A 122 -5.72 9.38 -15.77
N SER A 123 -6.25 9.47 -14.55
CA SER A 123 -7.57 10.04 -14.29
C SER A 123 -7.61 11.58 -14.38
N GLY A 124 -6.48 12.25 -14.56
CA GLY A 124 -6.41 13.71 -14.59
C GLY A 124 -6.54 14.40 -13.23
N LEU A 125 -6.60 13.65 -12.13
CA LEU A 125 -6.68 14.20 -10.78
C LEU A 125 -5.33 14.79 -10.31
N ALA A 126 -4.22 14.33 -10.88
CA ALA A 126 -2.89 14.87 -10.62
C ALA A 126 -2.08 14.93 -11.90
N ASN A 127 -1.35 16.03 -12.09
CA ASN A 127 -0.38 16.14 -13.19
C ASN A 127 0.97 15.59 -12.70
N ILE A 128 1.14 14.27 -12.81
CA ILE A 128 2.35 13.59 -12.34
C ILE A 128 3.27 13.33 -13.53
N PRO A 129 4.48 13.92 -13.56
CA PRO A 129 5.43 13.66 -14.62
C PRO A 129 5.83 12.19 -14.68
N VAL A 130 5.96 11.64 -15.88
CA VAL A 130 6.37 10.22 -16.07
C VAL A 130 7.70 9.92 -15.38
N GLY A 131 8.63 10.88 -15.40
CA GLY A 131 9.92 10.77 -14.70
C GLY A 131 9.77 10.54 -13.20
N THR A 132 8.76 11.13 -12.56
CA THR A 132 8.47 10.93 -11.14
C THR A 132 7.95 9.52 -10.87
N ILE A 133 7.07 9.00 -11.74
CA ILE A 133 6.58 7.62 -11.63
C ILE A 133 7.75 6.64 -11.75
N ILE A 134 8.63 6.83 -12.73
CA ILE A 134 9.84 6.02 -12.89
C ILE A 134 10.73 6.14 -11.65
N GLY A 135 10.96 7.35 -11.16
CA GLY A 135 11.76 7.61 -9.96
C GLY A 135 11.21 6.92 -8.71
N SER A 136 9.87 6.84 -8.58
CA SER A 136 9.23 6.17 -7.44
C SER A 136 9.34 4.64 -7.49
N ILE A 137 9.51 4.05 -8.68
CA ILE A 137 9.71 2.61 -8.87
C ILE A 137 11.20 2.23 -8.74
N LEU A 138 12.10 3.13 -9.09
CA LEU A 138 13.52 2.84 -9.23
C LEU A 138 14.17 2.23 -7.97
N PRO A 139 13.94 2.74 -6.75
CA PRO A 139 14.48 2.12 -5.53
C PRO A 139 13.99 0.68 -5.33
N LEU A 140 12.71 0.41 -5.64
CA LEU A 140 12.12 -0.93 -5.56
C LEU A 140 12.83 -1.89 -6.53
N VAL A 141 13.02 -1.48 -7.77
CA VAL A 141 13.70 -2.28 -8.82
C VAL A 141 15.16 -2.52 -8.45
N ILE A 142 15.88 -1.49 -7.98
CA ILE A 142 17.27 -1.64 -7.52
C ILE A 142 17.34 -2.64 -6.36
N GLY A 143 16.46 -2.50 -5.36
CA GLY A 143 16.38 -3.45 -4.25
C GLY A 143 16.14 -4.88 -4.73
N MET A 144 15.19 -5.07 -5.64
CA MET A 144 14.84 -6.36 -6.22
C MET A 144 16.04 -7.00 -6.95
N VAL A 145 16.77 -6.24 -7.77
CA VAL A 145 17.97 -6.72 -8.46
C VAL A 145 19.05 -7.11 -7.45
N LEU A 146 19.37 -6.24 -6.50
CA LEU A 146 20.40 -6.48 -5.50
C LEU A 146 20.07 -7.68 -4.59
N GLY A 147 18.82 -7.80 -4.15
CA GLY A 147 18.39 -8.89 -3.27
C GLY A 147 18.39 -10.27 -3.95
N ASN A 148 18.17 -10.31 -5.27
CA ASN A 148 18.22 -11.58 -6.03
C ASN A 148 19.65 -11.96 -6.44
N LEU A 149 20.53 -10.98 -6.70
CA LEU A 149 21.92 -11.24 -7.07
C LEU A 149 22.78 -11.56 -5.85
N PHE A 150 22.53 -10.91 -4.72
CA PHE A 150 23.37 -10.98 -3.54
C PHE A 150 22.55 -11.34 -2.29
N PRO A 151 22.51 -12.62 -1.87
CA PRO A 151 21.78 -13.03 -0.65
C PRO A 151 22.20 -12.28 0.60
N PHE A 152 23.45 -11.86 0.71
CA PHE A 152 23.95 -11.03 1.81
C PHE A 152 23.21 -9.69 1.88
N ILE A 153 23.01 -9.02 0.73
CA ILE A 153 22.28 -7.73 0.65
C ILE A 153 20.82 -7.93 1.03
N LYS A 154 20.18 -9.01 0.58
CA LYS A 154 18.81 -9.34 0.96
C LYS A 154 18.68 -9.45 2.49
N ASN A 155 19.55 -10.23 3.13
CA ASN A 155 19.52 -10.43 4.58
C ASN A 155 19.83 -9.15 5.37
N LEU A 156 20.58 -8.22 4.77
CA LEU A 156 20.89 -6.92 5.38
C LEU A 156 19.73 -5.93 5.26
N LEU A 157 19.10 -5.84 4.08
CA LEU A 157 18.13 -4.79 3.77
C LEU A 157 16.71 -5.13 4.22
N VAL A 158 16.24 -6.36 4.03
CA VAL A 158 14.86 -6.74 4.31
C VAL A 158 14.42 -6.46 5.75
N PRO A 159 15.22 -6.74 6.78
CA PRO A 159 14.86 -6.41 8.17
C PRO A 159 14.73 -4.92 8.45
N GLY A 160 15.33 -4.06 7.61
CA GLY A 160 15.28 -2.60 7.74
C GLY A 160 13.93 -1.97 7.39
N ALA A 161 13.06 -2.66 6.66
CA ALA A 161 11.79 -2.10 6.19
C ALA A 161 10.86 -1.70 7.34
N ASN A 162 10.62 -2.59 8.31
CA ASN A 162 9.72 -2.32 9.43
C ASN A 162 10.19 -1.18 10.35
N PRO A 163 11.47 -1.12 10.79
CA PRO A 163 11.99 0.02 11.52
C PRO A 163 11.85 1.35 10.75
N ALA A 164 12.12 1.36 9.45
CA ALA A 164 11.99 2.56 8.64
C ALA A 164 10.53 3.05 8.53
N ILE A 165 9.54 2.14 8.44
CA ILE A 165 8.11 2.48 8.50
C ILE A 165 7.74 3.09 9.85
N ALA A 166 8.27 2.58 10.96
CA ALA A 166 8.04 3.15 12.28
C ALA A 166 8.61 4.58 12.41
N VAL A 167 9.80 4.83 11.84
CA VAL A 167 10.41 6.18 11.85
C VAL A 167 9.57 7.18 11.06
N ILE A 168 9.10 6.83 9.86
CA ILE A 168 8.24 7.72 9.07
C ILE A 168 6.89 7.96 9.77
N GLY A 169 6.37 6.93 10.46
CA GLY A 169 5.16 7.04 11.28
C GLY A 169 5.30 8.06 12.40
N PHE A 170 6.39 8.00 13.13
CA PHE A 170 6.70 8.95 14.19
C PHE A 170 6.84 10.38 13.64
N GLN A 171 7.56 10.54 12.53
CA GLN A 171 7.79 11.83 11.89
C GLN A 171 6.48 12.50 11.44
N LEU A 172 5.58 11.75 10.80
CA LEU A 172 4.29 12.28 10.37
C LEU A 172 3.34 12.52 11.54
N GLY A 173 3.32 11.60 12.51
CA GLY A 173 2.52 11.76 13.72
C GLY A 173 2.89 13.03 14.50
N ALA A 174 4.18 13.38 14.56
CA ALA A 174 4.65 14.60 15.22
C ALA A 174 4.18 15.89 14.51
N SER A 175 3.86 15.83 13.21
CA SER A 175 3.36 16.97 12.43
C SER A 175 1.83 17.10 12.45
N MET A 176 1.10 16.15 13.04
CA MET A 176 -0.36 16.11 13.03
C MET A 176 -0.96 16.81 14.24
N SER A 177 -2.11 17.48 14.04
CA SER A 177 -2.94 17.93 15.16
C SER A 177 -3.71 16.73 15.77
N LEU A 178 -4.02 16.83 17.07
CA LEU A 178 -4.80 15.78 17.76
C LEU A 178 -6.18 15.58 17.11
N SER A 179 -6.82 16.64 16.64
CA SER A 179 -8.10 16.58 15.93
C SER A 179 -7.97 15.82 14.59
N SER A 180 -6.93 16.09 13.81
CA SER A 180 -6.66 15.38 12.55
C SER A 180 -6.37 13.90 12.80
N PHE A 181 -5.69 13.57 13.90
CA PHE A 181 -5.41 12.19 14.27
C PHE A 181 -6.71 11.43 14.64
N ILE A 182 -7.58 12.02 15.44
CA ILE A 182 -8.86 11.40 15.84
C ILE A 182 -9.78 11.24 14.62
N THR A 183 -9.94 12.29 13.82
CA THR A 183 -10.79 12.24 12.62
C THR A 183 -10.25 11.25 11.59
N GLY A 184 -8.93 11.24 11.36
CA GLY A 184 -8.27 10.28 10.48
C GLY A 184 -8.44 8.84 10.95
N GLY A 185 -8.35 8.60 12.26
CA GLY A 185 -8.55 7.28 12.87
C GLY A 185 -9.93 6.70 12.62
N ILE A 186 -11.00 7.46 12.82
CA ILE A 186 -12.39 7.03 12.59
C ILE A 186 -12.62 6.70 11.11
N SER A 187 -12.23 7.58 10.20
CA SER A 187 -12.34 7.32 8.75
C SER A 187 -11.43 6.17 8.31
N GLY A 188 -10.30 5.96 8.98
CA GLY A 188 -9.41 4.82 8.74
C GLY A 188 -10.04 3.48 9.09
N ILE A 189 -10.89 3.42 10.13
CA ILE A 189 -11.70 2.22 10.42
C ILE A 189 -12.61 1.92 9.23
N LEU A 190 -13.30 2.94 8.70
CA LEU A 190 -14.15 2.81 7.53
C LEU A 190 -13.36 2.31 6.32
N LEU A 191 -12.16 2.82 6.08
CA LEU A 191 -11.28 2.35 4.99
C LEU A 191 -10.92 0.87 5.15
N GLY A 192 -10.60 0.43 6.37
CA GLY A 192 -10.34 -0.97 6.69
C GLY A 192 -11.55 -1.86 6.42
N LEU A 193 -12.74 -1.43 6.84
CA LEU A 193 -14.00 -2.15 6.61
C LEU A 193 -14.37 -2.20 5.12
N ILE A 194 -14.19 -1.12 4.37
CA ILE A 194 -14.37 -1.10 2.91
C ILE A 194 -13.43 -2.13 2.26
N THR A 195 -12.17 -2.18 2.68
CA THR A 195 -11.20 -3.14 2.14
C THR A 195 -11.61 -4.58 2.41
N LEU A 196 -12.08 -4.89 3.62
CA LEU A 196 -12.46 -6.24 4.00
C LEU A 196 -13.81 -6.68 3.42
N PHE A 197 -14.83 -5.82 3.47
CA PHE A 197 -16.22 -6.19 3.19
C PHE A 197 -16.73 -5.76 1.81
N ILE A 198 -15.99 -4.91 1.08
CA ILE A 198 -16.32 -4.55 -0.31
C ILE A 198 -15.27 -5.10 -1.25
N VAL A 199 -14.00 -4.73 -1.04
CA VAL A 199 -12.92 -5.16 -1.95
C VAL A 199 -12.65 -6.65 -1.82
N GLY A 200 -12.60 -7.18 -0.61
CA GLY A 200 -12.37 -8.60 -0.34
C GLY A 200 -13.37 -9.52 -1.04
N PRO A 201 -14.69 -9.38 -0.83
CA PRO A 201 -15.68 -10.22 -1.50
C PRO A 201 -15.66 -10.10 -3.03
N ILE A 202 -15.42 -8.91 -3.59
CA ILE A 202 -15.30 -8.73 -5.04
C ILE A 202 -14.07 -9.49 -5.58
N THR A 203 -12.92 -9.34 -4.90
CA THR A 203 -11.70 -10.04 -5.28
C THR A 203 -11.85 -11.56 -5.13
N PHE A 204 -12.50 -12.01 -4.05
CA PHE A 204 -12.85 -13.41 -3.80
C PHE A 204 -13.73 -13.98 -4.92
N ALA A 205 -14.81 -13.28 -5.25
CA ALA A 205 -15.71 -13.72 -6.32
C ALA A 205 -14.98 -13.82 -7.67
N PHE A 206 -14.11 -12.87 -7.97
CA PHE A 206 -13.32 -12.89 -9.21
C PHE A 206 -12.33 -14.06 -9.23
N GLU A 207 -11.63 -14.33 -8.13
CA GLU A 207 -10.74 -15.49 -8.02
C GLU A 207 -11.50 -16.80 -8.22
N ARG A 208 -12.69 -16.94 -7.61
CA ARG A 208 -13.56 -18.11 -7.79
C ARG A 208 -14.01 -18.28 -9.25
N LEU A 209 -14.37 -17.20 -9.91
CA LEU A 209 -14.74 -17.22 -11.35
C LEU A 209 -13.59 -17.64 -12.25
N CYS A 210 -12.34 -17.31 -11.87
CA CYS A 210 -11.13 -17.70 -12.59
C CYS A 210 -10.64 -19.13 -12.26
N GLY A 211 -11.39 -19.87 -11.44
CA GLY A 211 -11.11 -21.26 -11.05
C GLY A 211 -10.19 -21.41 -9.84
N GLY A 212 -9.99 -20.34 -9.07
CA GLY A 212 -9.30 -20.39 -7.77
C GLY A 212 -10.21 -20.85 -6.64
N ASN A 213 -9.63 -21.03 -5.45
CA ASN A 213 -10.36 -21.43 -4.25
C ASN A 213 -10.80 -20.24 -3.36
N GLY A 214 -10.34 -19.03 -3.65
CA GLY A 214 -10.66 -17.80 -2.92
C GLY A 214 -9.75 -17.47 -1.75
N LYS A 215 -8.83 -18.36 -1.39
CA LYS A 215 -7.91 -18.15 -0.23
C LYS A 215 -6.95 -16.99 -0.47
N ALA A 216 -6.38 -16.91 -1.67
CA ALA A 216 -5.44 -15.85 -2.03
C ALA A 216 -6.10 -14.46 -2.00
N ALA A 217 -7.36 -14.36 -2.46
CA ALA A 217 -8.12 -13.11 -2.40
C ALA A 217 -8.38 -12.65 -0.96
N VAL A 218 -8.81 -13.56 -0.08
CA VAL A 218 -9.05 -13.23 1.34
C VAL A 218 -7.76 -12.77 2.00
N ALA A 219 -6.64 -13.49 1.81
CA ALA A 219 -5.35 -13.11 2.35
C ALA A 219 -4.84 -11.77 1.78
N CYS A 220 -5.15 -11.47 0.51
CA CYS A 220 -4.81 -10.20 -0.14
C CYS A 220 -5.73 -9.04 0.29
N SER A 221 -6.86 -9.30 0.95
CA SER A 221 -7.82 -8.28 1.42
C SER A 221 -7.30 -7.52 2.63
N THR A 222 -6.03 -7.13 2.58
CA THR A 222 -5.31 -6.41 3.63
C THR A 222 -4.67 -5.15 3.07
N ILE A 223 -4.32 -4.22 3.95
CA ILE A 223 -3.55 -3.02 3.62
C ILE A 223 -2.15 -3.17 4.24
N ALA A 224 -1.11 -2.88 3.45
CA ALA A 224 0.28 -2.96 3.91
C ALA A 224 0.69 -1.73 4.73
N GLY A 225 1.61 -1.91 5.68
CA GLY A 225 2.24 -0.78 6.36
C GLY A 225 2.96 0.18 5.41
N THR A 226 3.53 -0.33 4.32
CA THR A 226 4.16 0.49 3.27
C THR A 226 3.18 1.41 2.54
N ALA A 227 1.88 1.14 2.55
CA ALA A 227 0.85 2.01 1.97
C ALA A 227 0.88 3.43 2.57
N MET A 228 1.31 3.57 3.82
CA MET A 228 1.47 4.85 4.50
C MET A 228 2.49 5.78 3.82
N THR A 229 3.40 5.27 3.01
CA THR A 229 4.35 6.09 2.25
C THR A 229 3.70 6.82 1.08
N THR A 230 2.55 6.36 0.59
CA THR A 230 1.89 6.88 -0.61
C THR A 230 1.42 8.33 -0.46
N PRO A 231 0.69 8.73 0.60
CA PRO A 231 0.29 10.13 0.77
C PRO A 231 1.49 11.08 0.83
N VAL A 232 2.59 10.64 1.43
CA VAL A 232 3.82 11.42 1.56
C VAL A 232 4.44 11.65 0.18
N ALA A 233 4.65 10.57 -0.58
CA ALA A 233 5.23 10.64 -1.91
C ALA A 233 4.34 11.45 -2.89
N LEU A 234 3.02 11.38 -2.75
CA LEU A 234 2.09 12.18 -3.56
C LEU A 234 2.13 13.67 -3.21
N ALA A 235 2.26 14.01 -1.93
CA ALA A 235 2.34 15.40 -1.48
C ALA A 235 3.51 16.16 -2.09
N GLU A 236 4.59 15.48 -2.42
CA GLU A 236 5.79 16.07 -3.01
C GLU A 236 5.63 16.41 -4.49
N VAL A 237 4.91 15.56 -5.21
CA VAL A 237 4.77 15.69 -6.67
C VAL A 237 3.48 16.37 -7.09
N ALA A 238 2.49 16.43 -6.19
CA ALA A 238 1.20 17.05 -6.44
C ALA A 238 0.78 17.88 -5.19
N PRO A 239 1.09 19.19 -5.15
CA PRO A 239 0.87 20.06 -4.00
C PRO A 239 -0.56 20.04 -3.44
N ARG A 240 -1.57 19.78 -4.30
CA ARG A 240 -2.96 19.65 -3.87
C ARG A 240 -3.18 18.58 -2.80
N TYR A 241 -2.31 17.59 -2.72
CA TYR A 241 -2.39 16.50 -1.75
C TYR A 241 -1.56 16.75 -0.49
N ALA A 242 -0.78 17.83 -0.43
CA ALA A 242 0.09 18.13 0.71
C ALA A 242 -0.71 18.31 2.00
N GLU A 243 -1.87 18.99 1.93
CA GLU A 243 -2.76 19.19 3.08
C GLU A 243 -3.49 17.90 3.50
N LEU A 244 -3.74 16.99 2.55
CA LEU A 244 -4.43 15.73 2.80
C LEU A 244 -3.48 14.63 3.33
N ALA A 245 -2.18 14.74 3.07
CA ALA A 245 -1.21 13.68 3.34
C ALA A 245 -1.17 13.24 4.82
N PRO A 246 -1.14 14.13 5.84
CA PRO A 246 -1.13 13.71 7.23
C PRO A 246 -2.40 12.94 7.62
N THR A 247 -3.57 13.43 7.19
CA THR A 247 -4.86 12.77 7.47
C THR A 247 -4.95 11.43 6.76
N ALA A 248 -4.59 11.36 5.47
CA ALA A 248 -4.57 10.13 4.70
C ALA A 248 -3.59 9.09 5.30
N TYR A 249 -2.44 9.54 5.79
CA TYR A 249 -1.52 8.68 6.53
C TYR A 249 -2.19 8.03 7.74
N ALA A 250 -2.85 8.83 8.61
CA ALA A 250 -3.53 8.30 9.80
C ALA A 250 -4.66 7.32 9.44
N GLN A 251 -5.41 7.61 8.38
CA GLN A 251 -6.47 6.75 7.86
C GLN A 251 -5.91 5.40 7.40
N ILE A 252 -4.85 5.41 6.61
CA ILE A 252 -4.19 4.20 6.14
C ILE A 252 -3.59 3.42 7.32
N ALA A 253 -2.92 4.10 8.26
CA ALA A 253 -2.35 3.47 9.45
C ALA A 253 -3.41 2.71 10.27
N THR A 254 -4.56 3.34 10.51
CA THR A 254 -5.68 2.70 11.20
C THR A 254 -6.24 1.53 10.40
N ALA A 255 -6.42 1.69 9.09
CA ALA A 255 -6.91 0.63 8.22
C ALA A 255 -5.94 -0.57 8.15
N VAL A 256 -4.63 -0.34 8.21
CA VAL A 256 -3.60 -1.41 8.34
C VAL A 256 -3.87 -2.25 9.58
N ILE A 257 -4.10 -1.62 10.74
CA ILE A 257 -4.36 -2.33 12.00
C ILE A 257 -5.65 -3.15 11.89
N ILE A 258 -6.74 -2.53 11.43
CA ILE A 258 -8.04 -3.20 11.28
C ILE A 258 -7.93 -4.41 10.35
N THR A 259 -7.33 -4.24 9.17
CA THR A 259 -7.19 -5.34 8.21
C THR A 259 -6.21 -6.40 8.70
N ALA A 260 -5.16 -6.03 9.44
CA ALA A 260 -4.20 -7.00 9.99
C ALA A 260 -4.82 -7.91 11.05
N ILE A 261 -5.78 -7.42 11.83
CA ILE A 261 -6.49 -8.20 12.85
C ILE A 261 -7.60 -9.05 12.20
N MET A 262 -8.40 -8.45 11.33
CA MET A 262 -9.60 -9.08 10.80
C MET A 262 -9.33 -10.07 9.67
N ALA A 263 -8.34 -9.83 8.80
CA ALA A 263 -8.10 -10.70 7.65
C ALA A 263 -7.69 -12.14 8.02
N PRO A 264 -6.81 -12.39 9.01
CA PRO A 264 -6.53 -13.75 9.47
C PRO A 264 -7.79 -14.45 9.98
N ILE A 265 -8.65 -13.74 10.73
CA ILE A 265 -9.91 -14.30 11.26
C ILE A 265 -10.84 -14.69 10.10
N LEU A 266 -11.01 -13.81 9.11
CA LEU A 266 -11.80 -14.10 7.91
C LEU A 266 -11.22 -15.25 7.09
N SER A 267 -9.90 -15.35 7.00
CA SER A 267 -9.21 -16.47 6.33
C SER A 267 -9.53 -17.79 7.02
N LEU A 268 -9.50 -17.86 8.35
CA LEU A 268 -9.83 -19.05 9.12
C LEU A 268 -11.32 -19.49 8.97
N ILE A 269 -12.24 -18.56 8.76
CA ILE A 269 -13.65 -18.86 8.55
C ILE A 269 -13.90 -19.45 7.14
N HIS A 270 -13.05 -19.08 6.16
CA HIS A 270 -13.21 -19.49 4.76
C HIS A 270 -12.43 -20.76 4.39
N ILE A 271 -11.55 -21.21 5.25
CA ILE A 271 -10.74 -22.42 5.10
C ILE A 271 -11.43 -23.60 5.77
#